data_64be6a9d5d3d91486712938926b064f8
#
_entry.id   64be6a9d5d3d91486712938926b064f8
#
_cell.length_a   1.000
_cell.length_b   1.000
_cell.length_c   1.000
_cell.angle_alpha   90.00
_cell.angle_beta   90.00
_cell.angle_gamma   90.00
#
_symmetry.space_group_name_H-M   'P 1'
#
loop_
_entity.id
_entity.type
_entity.pdbx_description
1 polymer ?
#
loop_
_entity_poly.entity_id
_entity_poly.type
_entity_poly.pdbx_seq_one_letter_code
_entity_poly.pdbx_strand_id
1 'polypeptide(L)'
;GLTGLYAELLQKDAKIAAKLNQNDKTRIIRALEVIEATGIKLSEWYEKPLIQKLPEADFITVKIMPELDVIAERCCLRLDKMVNELGVLAEIEQLLKRGVDENMPAMKALGVPELSLFIKGQMSLKEALDLAKLHTRQYAKRQRTWLKNKMSADVVLENVYVGQKDYLQQIFNVINL
;
A
#
# COMPACT_ATOMS: atom_id res chain seq x y z
N GLY A 1 9.83 -23.55 13.67
CA GLY A 1 9.58 -22.15 14.04
C GLY A 1 10.36 -21.19 13.17
N LEU A 2 10.21 -19.88 13.37
CA LEU A 2 10.83 -18.82 12.53
C LEU A 2 12.36 -18.92 12.47
N THR A 3 13.01 -19.22 13.57
CA THR A 3 14.47 -19.42 13.66
C THR A 3 14.94 -20.54 12.72
N GLY A 4 14.16 -21.64 12.63
CA GLY A 4 14.48 -22.75 11.72
C GLY A 4 14.34 -22.36 10.25
N LEU A 5 13.29 -21.59 9.91
CA LEU A 5 13.10 -21.05 8.55
C LEU A 5 14.22 -20.09 8.14
N TYR A 6 14.68 -19.26 9.07
CA TYR A 6 15.81 -18.38 8.78
C TYR A 6 17.12 -19.14 8.61
N ALA A 7 17.36 -20.16 9.44
CA ALA A 7 18.54 -21.03 9.28
C ALA A 7 18.53 -21.79 7.94
N GLU A 8 17.37 -22.28 7.52
CA GLU A 8 17.18 -22.89 6.21
C GLU A 8 17.46 -21.90 5.07
N LEU A 9 16.92 -20.68 5.17
CA LEU A 9 17.18 -19.64 4.18
C LEU A 9 18.66 -19.30 4.12
N LEU A 10 19.35 -19.23 5.26
CA LEU A 10 20.79 -18.95 5.31
C LEU A 10 21.60 -20.02 4.57
N GLN A 11 21.18 -21.29 4.65
CA GLN A 11 21.82 -22.37 3.89
C GLN A 11 21.51 -22.30 2.40
N LYS A 12 20.26 -22.00 2.02
CA LYS A 12 19.80 -22.02 0.64
C LYS A 12 20.19 -20.73 -0.13
N ASP A 13 20.11 -19.54 0.52
CA ASP A 13 20.40 -18.24 -0.08
C ASP A 13 20.98 -17.28 0.95
N ALA A 14 22.25 -17.43 1.27
CA ALA A 14 22.95 -16.59 2.24
C ALA A 14 22.93 -15.09 1.86
N LYS A 15 22.95 -14.75 0.54
CA LYS A 15 22.94 -13.36 0.07
C LYS A 15 21.62 -12.64 0.45
N ILE A 16 20.49 -13.31 0.33
CA ILE A 16 19.20 -12.76 0.73
C ILE A 16 19.05 -12.78 2.25
N ALA A 17 19.43 -13.87 2.91
CA ALA A 17 19.34 -13.97 4.36
C ALA A 17 20.07 -12.83 5.06
N ALA A 18 21.26 -12.45 4.59
CA ALA A 18 22.05 -11.34 5.15
C ALA A 18 21.37 -9.96 5.00
N LYS A 19 20.43 -9.80 4.07
CA LYS A 19 19.69 -8.55 3.85
C LYS A 19 18.36 -8.48 4.61
N LEU A 20 17.91 -9.61 5.17
CA LEU A 20 16.62 -9.70 5.86
C LEU A 20 16.82 -9.68 7.38
N ASN A 21 15.84 -9.04 8.07
CA ASN A 21 15.76 -9.19 9.51
C ASN A 21 15.29 -10.60 9.84
N GLN A 22 15.94 -11.25 10.82
CA GLN A 22 15.62 -12.62 11.27
C GLN A 22 14.17 -12.77 11.79
N ASN A 23 13.54 -11.65 12.18
CA ASN A 23 12.16 -11.62 12.63
C ASN A 23 11.15 -11.29 11.50
N ASP A 24 11.61 -11.05 10.27
CA ASP A 24 10.73 -10.77 9.13
C ASP A 24 10.20 -12.08 8.51
N LYS A 25 9.23 -12.67 9.22
CA LYS A 25 8.59 -13.93 8.83
C LYS A 25 8.12 -13.93 7.37
N THR A 26 7.47 -12.84 6.95
CA THR A 26 6.86 -12.75 5.62
C THR A 26 7.91 -12.81 4.51
N ARG A 27 9.00 -12.08 4.66
CA ARG A 27 10.07 -12.06 3.66
C ARG A 27 10.90 -13.33 3.65
N ILE A 28 11.12 -13.93 4.83
CA ILE A 28 11.82 -15.22 4.95
C ILE A 28 11.03 -16.31 4.23
N ILE A 29 9.73 -16.43 4.52
CA ILE A 29 8.86 -17.42 3.87
C ILE A 29 8.83 -17.16 2.36
N ARG A 30 8.64 -15.93 1.92
CA ARG A 30 8.61 -15.59 0.49
C ARG A 30 9.88 -16.00 -0.23
N ALA A 31 11.05 -15.81 0.38
CA ALA A 31 12.32 -16.24 -0.23
C ALA A 31 12.41 -17.77 -0.37
N LEU A 32 11.99 -18.50 0.64
CA LEU A 32 11.95 -19.97 0.60
C LEU A 32 10.95 -20.51 -0.43
N GLU A 33 9.73 -19.92 -0.49
CA GLU A 33 8.72 -20.26 -1.50
C GLU A 33 9.24 -20.09 -2.92
N VAL A 34 9.97 -19.01 -3.20
CA VAL A 34 10.56 -18.78 -4.54
C VAL A 34 11.56 -19.87 -4.87
N ILE A 35 12.43 -20.23 -3.94
CA ILE A 35 13.43 -21.30 -4.15
C ILE A 35 12.74 -22.63 -4.37
N GLU A 36 11.74 -22.97 -3.57
CA GLU A 36 11.01 -24.24 -3.67
C GLU A 36 10.23 -24.35 -4.99
N ALA A 37 9.56 -23.26 -5.39
CA ALA A 37 8.75 -23.24 -6.61
C ALA A 37 9.58 -23.22 -7.90
N THR A 38 10.78 -22.63 -7.88
CA THR A 38 11.56 -22.38 -9.11
C THR A 38 12.92 -23.08 -9.16
N GLY A 39 13.41 -23.57 -8.05
CA GLY A 39 14.78 -24.09 -7.90
C GLY A 39 15.87 -23.00 -7.97
N ILE A 40 15.50 -21.74 -8.11
CA ILE A 40 16.43 -20.60 -8.29
C ILE A 40 16.36 -19.70 -7.04
N LYS A 41 17.52 -19.27 -6.55
CA LYS A 41 17.63 -18.39 -5.39
C LYS A 41 16.99 -17.03 -5.66
N LEU A 42 16.35 -16.43 -4.66
CA LEU A 42 15.78 -15.11 -4.80
C LEU A 42 16.85 -14.04 -5.09
N SER A 43 18.06 -14.18 -4.54
CA SER A 43 19.20 -13.33 -4.86
C SER A 43 19.56 -13.38 -6.34
N GLU A 44 19.51 -14.54 -6.98
CA GLU A 44 19.77 -14.71 -8.41
C GLU A 44 18.66 -14.09 -9.27
N TRP A 45 17.39 -14.17 -8.81
CA TRP A 45 16.29 -13.47 -9.48
C TRP A 45 16.48 -11.95 -9.49
N TYR A 46 16.98 -11.38 -8.41
CA TYR A 46 17.26 -9.94 -8.34
C TYR A 46 18.47 -9.50 -9.17
N GLU A 47 19.36 -10.40 -9.53
CA GLU A 47 20.52 -10.13 -10.39
C GLU A 47 20.16 -10.24 -11.89
N LYS A 48 19.04 -10.89 -12.23
CA LYS A 48 18.57 -10.97 -13.62
C LYS A 48 18.16 -9.59 -14.12
N PRO A 49 18.54 -9.23 -15.36
CA PRO A 49 18.08 -7.99 -15.96
C PRO A 49 16.55 -7.99 -16.10
N LEU A 50 15.96 -6.82 -15.85
CA LEU A 50 14.55 -6.63 -16.13
C LEU A 50 14.31 -6.67 -17.63
N ILE A 51 13.46 -7.58 -18.07
CA ILE A 51 13.06 -7.67 -19.47
C ILE A 51 11.89 -6.69 -19.68
N GLN A 52 12.13 -5.70 -20.53
CA GLN A 52 11.05 -4.79 -20.94
C GLN A 52 10.02 -5.57 -21.75
N LYS A 53 8.78 -5.58 -21.26
CA LYS A 53 7.69 -6.35 -21.89
C LYS A 53 7.12 -5.67 -23.14
N LEU A 54 7.29 -4.36 -23.25
CA LEU A 54 6.84 -3.53 -24.38
C LEU A 54 8.02 -2.71 -24.89
N PRO A 55 8.99 -3.34 -25.60
CA PRO A 55 10.21 -2.66 -26.04
C PRO A 55 9.97 -1.53 -27.03
N GLU A 56 8.87 -1.60 -27.78
CA GLU A 56 8.45 -0.59 -28.79
C GLU A 56 7.67 0.58 -28.17
N ALA A 57 7.43 0.58 -26.85
CA ALA A 57 6.62 1.60 -26.19
C ALA A 57 7.49 2.63 -25.47
N ASP A 58 7.22 3.90 -25.74
CA ASP A 58 7.71 5.01 -24.94
C ASP A 58 6.74 5.26 -23.79
N PHE A 59 7.28 5.36 -22.57
CA PHE A 59 6.49 5.57 -21.37
C PHE A 59 6.70 6.97 -20.82
N ILE A 60 5.62 7.66 -20.57
CA ILE A 60 5.60 8.93 -19.85
C ILE A 60 5.02 8.69 -18.47
N THR A 61 5.80 8.96 -17.45
CA THR A 61 5.39 8.77 -16.07
C THR A 61 4.89 10.09 -15.49
N VAL A 62 3.62 10.14 -15.13
CA VAL A 62 3.00 11.29 -14.47
C VAL A 62 2.81 10.97 -12.99
N LYS A 63 3.33 11.82 -12.13
CA LYS A 63 3.22 11.69 -10.67
C LYS A 63 2.38 12.82 -10.09
N ILE A 64 1.30 12.47 -9.40
CA ILE A 64 0.44 13.44 -8.71
C ILE A 64 0.88 13.50 -7.25
N MET A 65 1.34 14.66 -6.80
CA MET A 65 1.97 14.88 -5.49
C MET A 65 1.42 16.11 -4.78
N PRO A 66 0.12 16.19 -4.49
CA PRO A 66 -0.46 17.32 -3.76
C PRO A 66 0.19 17.48 -2.39
N GLU A 67 0.04 18.65 -1.79
CA GLU A 67 0.50 18.90 -0.42
C GLU A 67 -0.14 17.94 0.57
N LEU A 68 0.63 17.55 1.60
CA LEU A 68 0.21 16.51 2.55
C LEU A 68 -1.06 16.90 3.31
N ASP A 69 -1.20 18.18 3.67
CA ASP A 69 -2.36 18.68 4.41
C ASP A 69 -3.63 18.60 3.58
N VAL A 70 -3.54 18.90 2.29
CA VAL A 70 -4.66 18.75 1.34
C VAL A 70 -5.09 17.30 1.19
N ILE A 71 -4.12 16.38 1.10
CA ILE A 71 -4.41 14.94 1.06
C ILE A 71 -5.07 14.50 2.36
N ALA A 72 -4.53 14.94 3.51
CA ALA A 72 -5.03 14.59 4.83
C ALA A 72 -6.47 15.05 5.03
N GLU A 73 -6.79 16.29 4.65
CA GLU A 73 -8.15 16.84 4.70
C GLU A 73 -9.12 16.02 3.85
N ARG A 74 -8.78 15.74 2.60
CA ARG A 74 -9.62 14.93 1.70
C ARG A 74 -9.85 13.52 2.21
N CYS A 75 -8.82 12.89 2.78
CA CYS A 75 -8.94 11.58 3.40
C CYS A 75 -9.92 11.60 4.58
N CYS A 76 -9.86 12.65 5.43
CA CYS A 76 -10.78 12.81 6.55
C CYS A 76 -12.22 13.02 6.08
N LEU A 77 -12.45 13.96 5.15
CA LEU A 77 -13.77 14.21 4.57
C LEU A 77 -14.37 12.96 3.91
N ARG A 78 -13.55 12.20 3.18
CA ARG A 78 -14.00 10.95 2.58
C ARG A 78 -14.45 9.94 3.64
N LEU A 79 -13.69 9.79 4.73
CA LEU A 79 -14.04 8.85 5.79
C LEU A 79 -15.33 9.27 6.51
N ASP A 80 -15.50 10.56 6.78
CA ASP A 80 -16.74 11.10 7.35
C ASP A 80 -17.94 10.81 6.44
N LYS A 81 -17.79 11.03 5.14
CA LYS A 81 -18.82 10.71 4.16
C LYS A 81 -19.14 9.22 4.11
N MET A 82 -18.14 8.34 4.15
CA MET A 82 -18.31 6.89 4.16
C MET A 82 -19.16 6.44 5.37
N VAL A 83 -18.92 7.02 6.54
CA VAL A 83 -19.63 6.66 7.76
C VAL A 83 -21.04 7.25 7.78
N ASN A 84 -21.20 8.51 7.39
CA ASN A 84 -22.48 9.23 7.52
C ASN A 84 -23.45 8.98 6.36
N GLU A 85 -22.94 8.72 5.15
CA GLU A 85 -23.77 8.72 3.94
C GLU A 85 -23.70 7.40 3.14
N LEU A 86 -22.53 6.71 3.14
CA LEU A 86 -22.29 5.58 2.24
C LEU A 86 -22.46 4.21 2.89
N GLY A 87 -22.91 4.16 4.15
CA GLY A 87 -23.28 2.91 4.81
C GLY A 87 -22.13 1.97 5.18
N VAL A 88 -20.90 2.49 5.31
CA VAL A 88 -19.72 1.66 5.62
C VAL A 88 -19.85 0.86 6.91
N LEU A 89 -20.61 1.34 7.90
CA LEU A 89 -20.83 0.60 9.14
C LEU A 89 -21.58 -0.70 8.87
N ALA A 90 -22.62 -0.67 8.04
CA ALA A 90 -23.37 -1.87 7.66
C ALA A 90 -22.50 -2.85 6.84
N GLU A 91 -21.62 -2.34 5.98
CA GLU A 91 -20.66 -3.16 5.23
C GLU A 91 -19.69 -3.89 6.18
N ILE A 92 -19.15 -3.19 7.17
CA ILE A 92 -18.25 -3.80 8.17
C ILE A 92 -19.00 -4.81 9.06
N GLU A 93 -20.23 -4.51 9.46
CA GLU A 93 -21.06 -5.49 10.18
C GLU A 93 -21.25 -6.79 9.39
N GLN A 94 -21.53 -6.68 8.09
CA GLN A 94 -21.65 -7.84 7.22
C GLN A 94 -20.33 -8.60 7.09
N LEU A 95 -19.20 -7.89 7.00
CA LEU A 95 -17.87 -8.49 6.98
C LEU A 95 -17.59 -9.29 8.27
N LEU A 96 -17.91 -8.70 9.43
CA LEU A 96 -17.75 -9.36 10.72
C LEU A 96 -18.65 -10.61 10.85
N LYS A 97 -19.90 -10.54 10.36
CA LYS A 97 -20.84 -11.69 10.36
C LYS A 97 -20.34 -12.87 9.50
N ARG A 98 -19.46 -12.63 8.51
CA ARG A 98 -18.86 -13.70 7.71
C ARG A 98 -17.82 -14.51 8.47
N GLY A 99 -17.41 -14.09 9.66
CA GLY A 99 -16.39 -14.80 10.47
C GLY A 99 -15.02 -14.88 9.82
N VAL A 100 -14.65 -13.87 9.04
CA VAL A 100 -13.34 -13.81 8.38
C VAL A 100 -12.25 -13.69 9.44
N ASP A 101 -11.17 -14.47 9.31
CA ASP A 101 -10.01 -14.40 10.19
C ASP A 101 -9.44 -12.96 10.26
N GLU A 102 -9.20 -12.47 11.46
CA GLU A 102 -8.71 -11.11 11.72
C GLU A 102 -7.33 -10.84 11.06
N ASN A 103 -6.59 -11.89 10.71
CA ASN A 103 -5.32 -11.79 10.01
C ASN A 103 -5.46 -11.59 8.49
N MET A 104 -6.63 -11.81 7.94
CA MET A 104 -6.88 -11.66 6.50
C MET A 104 -6.73 -10.18 6.06
N PRO A 105 -6.26 -9.93 4.83
CA PRO A 105 -6.04 -8.57 4.31
C PRO A 105 -7.28 -7.67 4.38
N ALA A 106 -8.47 -8.22 4.14
CA ALA A 106 -9.72 -7.47 4.22
C ALA A 106 -9.96 -6.86 5.61
N MET A 107 -9.61 -7.60 6.68
CA MET A 107 -9.75 -7.15 8.07
C MET A 107 -8.73 -6.07 8.46
N LYS A 108 -7.68 -5.89 7.65
CA LYS A 108 -6.61 -4.88 7.85
C LYS A 108 -6.78 -3.65 6.95
N ALA A 109 -7.84 -3.59 6.16
CA ALA A 109 -8.14 -2.41 5.35
C ALA A 109 -8.36 -1.18 6.26
N LEU A 110 -7.87 -0.01 5.81
CA LEU A 110 -7.94 1.23 6.58
C LEU A 110 -9.39 1.55 6.99
N GLY A 111 -9.61 1.77 8.26
CA GLY A 111 -10.91 2.02 8.87
C GLY A 111 -11.63 0.76 9.37
N VAL A 112 -11.35 -0.43 8.81
CA VAL A 112 -12.01 -1.68 9.23
C VAL A 112 -11.67 -2.05 10.68
N PRO A 113 -10.41 -2.07 11.13
CA PRO A 113 -10.10 -2.38 12.52
C PRO A 113 -10.79 -1.43 13.51
N GLU A 114 -10.70 -0.13 13.25
CA GLU A 114 -11.19 0.91 14.14
C GLU A 114 -12.72 0.91 14.23
N LEU A 115 -13.40 0.88 13.09
CA LEU A 115 -14.86 0.83 13.05
C LEU A 115 -15.42 -0.52 13.54
N SER A 116 -14.65 -1.61 13.43
CA SER A 116 -15.00 -2.89 14.04
C SER A 116 -15.03 -2.82 15.56
N LEU A 117 -14.10 -2.05 16.19
CA LEU A 117 -14.12 -1.84 17.64
C LEU A 117 -15.37 -1.08 18.09
N PHE A 118 -15.81 -0.09 17.31
CA PHE A 118 -17.08 0.60 17.55
C PHE A 118 -18.28 -0.37 17.45
N ILE A 119 -18.36 -1.16 16.38
CA ILE A 119 -19.46 -2.12 16.16
C ILE A 119 -19.51 -3.18 17.27
N LYS A 120 -18.35 -3.59 17.79
CA LYS A 120 -18.22 -4.52 18.94
C LYS A 120 -18.52 -3.85 20.29
N GLY A 121 -18.83 -2.54 20.34
CA GLY A 121 -19.10 -1.79 21.58
C GLY A 121 -17.86 -1.53 22.45
N GLN A 122 -16.67 -1.65 21.90
CA GLN A 122 -15.38 -1.48 22.61
C GLN A 122 -14.85 -0.05 22.53
N MET A 123 -15.43 0.80 21.69
CA MET A 123 -14.99 2.17 21.43
C MET A 123 -16.20 3.00 20.98
N SER A 124 -16.21 4.30 21.27
CA SER A 124 -17.23 5.20 20.72
C SER A 124 -16.99 5.45 19.21
N LEU A 125 -18.02 5.80 18.47
CA LEU A 125 -17.87 6.13 17.03
C LEU A 125 -16.89 7.26 16.81
N LYS A 126 -16.89 8.27 17.69
CA LYS A 126 -15.97 9.41 17.60
C LYS A 126 -14.52 8.97 17.72
N GLU A 127 -14.21 8.16 18.74
CA GLU A 127 -12.86 7.65 18.95
C GLU A 127 -12.41 6.77 17.79
N ALA A 128 -13.27 5.89 17.30
CA ALA A 128 -12.99 5.02 16.15
C ALA A 128 -12.69 5.86 14.88
N LEU A 129 -13.49 6.90 14.62
CA LEU A 129 -13.27 7.82 13.50
C LEU A 129 -11.95 8.59 13.63
N ASP A 130 -11.65 9.14 14.80
CA ASP A 130 -10.43 9.90 15.04
C ASP A 130 -9.19 9.01 14.84
N LEU A 131 -9.25 7.77 15.31
CA LEU A 131 -8.19 6.78 15.12
C LEU A 131 -8.04 6.37 13.65
N ALA A 132 -9.13 6.10 12.95
CA ALA A 132 -9.13 5.76 11.53
C ALA A 132 -8.58 6.91 10.67
N LYS A 133 -8.93 8.17 10.99
CA LYS A 133 -8.38 9.37 10.35
C LYS A 133 -6.88 9.50 10.58
N LEU A 134 -6.41 9.23 11.81
CA LEU A 134 -4.99 9.24 12.15
C LEU A 134 -4.22 8.21 11.31
N HIS A 135 -4.68 6.97 11.26
CA HIS A 135 -4.03 5.89 10.50
C HIS A 135 -4.04 6.15 9.00
N THR A 136 -5.15 6.71 8.48
CA THR A 136 -5.26 7.09 7.07
C THR A 136 -4.24 8.18 6.69
N ARG A 137 -4.08 9.21 7.53
CA ARG A 137 -3.05 10.26 7.33
C ARG A 137 -1.64 9.69 7.37
N GLN A 138 -1.35 8.80 8.31
CA GLN A 138 -0.04 8.13 8.39
C GLN A 138 0.23 7.29 7.14
N TYR A 139 -0.78 6.60 6.63
CA TYR A 139 -0.65 5.83 5.39
C TYR A 139 -0.39 6.72 4.18
N ALA A 140 -1.14 7.80 4.02
CA ALA A 140 -0.94 8.79 2.96
C ALA A 140 0.48 9.41 3.02
N LYS A 141 0.99 9.73 4.22
CA LYS A 141 2.37 10.19 4.40
C LYS A 141 3.39 9.15 3.92
N ARG A 142 3.19 7.86 4.25
CA ARG A 142 4.09 6.78 3.78
C ARG A 142 4.05 6.64 2.26
N GLN A 143 2.86 6.69 1.64
CA GLN A 143 2.72 6.66 0.18
C GLN A 143 3.45 7.84 -0.49
N ARG A 144 3.26 9.06 0.02
CA ARG A 144 3.93 10.25 -0.51
C ARG A 144 5.46 10.15 -0.40
N THR A 145 5.96 9.67 0.74
CA THR A 145 7.39 9.44 0.96
C THR A 145 7.94 8.39 -0.02
N TRP A 146 7.20 7.31 -0.24
CA TRP A 146 7.59 6.28 -1.21
C TRP A 146 7.64 6.83 -2.64
N LEU A 147 6.58 7.52 -3.06
CA LEU A 147 6.52 8.16 -4.39
C LEU A 147 7.66 9.16 -4.59
N LYS A 148 7.99 9.95 -3.55
CA LYS A 148 9.08 10.92 -3.61
C LYS A 148 10.45 10.24 -3.82
N ASN A 149 10.70 9.14 -3.11
CA ASN A 149 12.04 8.55 -3.02
C ASN A 149 12.27 7.37 -3.98
N LYS A 150 11.21 6.73 -4.47
CA LYS A 150 11.30 5.47 -5.22
C LYS A 150 10.77 5.56 -6.64
N MET A 151 10.11 6.65 -7.00
CA MET A 151 9.53 6.82 -8.32
C MET A 151 10.06 8.08 -8.98
N SER A 152 10.80 7.95 -10.07
CA SER A 152 11.07 9.05 -11.00
C SER A 152 9.81 9.33 -11.82
N ALA A 153 9.67 10.55 -12.30
CA ALA A 153 8.56 10.92 -13.17
C ALA A 153 8.99 12.02 -14.14
N ASP A 154 8.45 11.97 -15.35
CA ASP A 154 8.67 12.97 -16.38
C ASP A 154 7.86 14.23 -16.10
N VAL A 155 6.68 14.03 -15.47
CA VAL A 155 5.77 15.11 -15.06
C VAL A 155 5.41 14.96 -13.59
N VAL A 156 5.53 16.03 -12.81
CA VAL A 156 5.05 16.08 -11.42
C VAL A 156 3.97 17.13 -11.32
N LEU A 157 2.77 16.71 -10.93
CA LEU A 157 1.60 17.57 -10.70
C LEU A 157 1.42 17.75 -9.19
N GLU A 158 1.62 18.96 -8.71
CA GLU A 158 1.52 19.28 -7.26
C GLU A 158 0.11 19.64 -6.82
N ASN A 159 -0.76 19.98 -7.78
CA ASN A 159 -2.13 20.36 -7.50
C ASN A 159 -3.06 19.16 -7.32
N VAL A 160 -4.14 19.38 -6.59
CA VAL A 160 -5.24 18.42 -6.49
C VAL A 160 -5.98 18.37 -7.82
N TYR A 161 -6.34 17.15 -8.25
CA TYR A 161 -7.19 16.99 -9.42
C TYR A 161 -8.54 17.71 -9.23
N VAL A 162 -8.77 18.72 -10.06
CA VAL A 162 -9.98 19.56 -10.05
C VAL A 162 -10.83 19.42 -11.32
N GLY A 163 -10.31 18.73 -12.33
CA GLY A 163 -11.00 18.49 -13.57
C GLY A 163 -10.06 17.99 -14.67
N GLN A 164 -10.65 17.35 -15.70
CA GLN A 164 -9.87 16.63 -16.72
C GLN A 164 -9.05 17.57 -17.61
N LYS A 165 -9.57 18.77 -17.92
CA LYS A 165 -8.94 19.70 -18.87
C LYS A 165 -7.61 20.27 -18.35
N ASP A 166 -7.55 20.68 -17.09
CA ASP A 166 -6.35 21.33 -16.53
C ASP A 166 -5.17 20.38 -16.41
N TYR A 167 -5.44 19.13 -16.06
CA TYR A 167 -4.40 18.11 -15.95
C TYR A 167 -3.88 17.68 -17.32
N LEU A 168 -4.76 17.47 -18.28
CA LEU A 168 -4.38 17.11 -19.65
C LEU A 168 -3.52 18.21 -20.28
N GLN A 169 -3.88 19.48 -20.10
CA GLN A 169 -3.08 20.59 -20.61
C GLN A 169 -1.67 20.63 -20.03
N GLN A 170 -1.53 20.41 -18.72
CA GLN A 170 -0.21 20.35 -18.07
C GLN A 170 0.62 19.18 -18.58
N ILE A 171 0.01 18.01 -18.78
CA ILE A 171 0.68 16.83 -19.32
C ILE A 171 1.09 17.07 -20.77
N PHE A 172 0.20 17.56 -21.61
CA PHE A 172 0.48 17.80 -23.04
C PHE A 172 1.55 18.88 -23.26
N ASN A 173 1.61 19.90 -22.40
CA ASN A 173 2.67 20.90 -22.47
C ASN A 173 4.07 20.34 -22.23
N VAL A 174 4.19 19.26 -21.45
CA VAL A 174 5.48 18.60 -21.17
C VAL A 174 5.88 17.62 -22.24
N ILE A 175 4.93 16.93 -22.85
CA ILE A 175 5.19 15.92 -23.87
C ILE A 175 5.22 16.47 -25.29
N ASN A 176 5.04 17.77 -25.47
CA ASN A 176 5.06 18.46 -26.79
C ASN A 176 4.11 17.84 -27.83
N LEU A 177 2.94 17.34 -27.39
CA LEU A 177 1.85 16.89 -28.25
C LEU A 177 0.80 17.97 -28.46
#